data_957940f67a88a46cadb0ce277aa3d2de
#
_entry.id   957940f67a88a46cadb0ce277aa3d2de
#
_cell.length_a   1.000
_cell.length_b   1.000
_cell.length_c   1.000
_cell.angle_alpha   90.00
_cell.angle_beta   90.00
_cell.angle_gamma   90.00
#
_symmetry.space_group_name_H-M   'P 1'
#
loop_
_entity.id
_entity.type
_entity.pdbx_description
1 polymer ?
#
loop_
_entity_poly.entity_id
_entity_poly.type
_entity_poly.pdbx_seq_one_letter_code
_entity_poly.pdbx_strand_id
1 'polypeptide(L)'
;MKWEISKEFDFCYGHRVWSQTLNIDFSLDVCLKCRHLHGHQGKVIVYLESNELNNSMVTDFKHLNWFKAFLDDVLDHKFILDINDPLFSTLVPNIKKEDLIKFDEGYFSINLTNFKNEELELYESYVVVDFVPTSENLSAWFLKIVQEKMNGLNIKVSKIEFLETPKSKSTFYA
;
A
#
# COMPACT_ATOMS: atom_id res chain seq x y z
N MET A 1 -12.61 -23.61 18.51
CA MET A 1 -11.13 -23.62 18.34
C MET A 1 -10.86 -22.71 17.15
N LYS A 2 -9.81 -21.92 17.19
CA LYS A 2 -9.52 -20.93 16.13
C LYS A 2 -8.08 -21.13 15.65
N TRP A 3 -7.89 -21.14 14.35
CA TRP A 3 -6.57 -21.16 13.72
C TRP A 3 -6.31 -19.82 13.04
N GLU A 4 -5.07 -19.37 13.11
CA GLU A 4 -4.56 -18.23 12.36
C GLU A 4 -3.31 -18.69 11.60
N ILE A 5 -3.22 -18.31 10.32
CA ILE A 5 -2.05 -18.48 9.47
C ILE A 5 -1.62 -17.13 8.94
N SER A 6 -0.35 -16.98 8.57
CA SER A 6 0.13 -15.75 7.96
C SER A 6 1.07 -16.01 6.80
N LYS A 7 1.14 -15.03 5.88
CA LYS A 7 2.10 -15.02 4.77
C LYS A 7 2.67 -13.62 4.62
N GLU A 8 3.99 -13.56 4.41
CA GLU A 8 4.74 -12.31 4.25
C GLU A 8 5.02 -12.03 2.77
N PHE A 9 5.09 -10.73 2.44
CA PHE A 9 5.40 -10.21 1.12
C PHE A 9 6.27 -8.98 1.26
N ASP A 10 7.33 -8.89 0.46
CA ASP A 10 8.22 -7.73 0.41
C ASP A 10 8.04 -6.99 -0.91
N PHE A 11 8.17 -5.65 -0.88
CA PHE A 11 8.22 -4.79 -2.05
C PHE A 11 8.97 -3.49 -1.72
N CYS A 12 9.56 -2.85 -2.72
CA CYS A 12 10.22 -1.56 -2.58
C CYS A 12 9.29 -0.46 -3.08
N TYR A 13 9.16 0.65 -2.33
CA TYR A 13 8.30 1.75 -2.73
C TYR A 13 8.87 3.09 -2.27
N GLY A 14 8.46 4.15 -2.96
CA GLY A 14 8.67 5.51 -2.51
C GLY A 14 7.37 6.14 -2.03
N HIS A 15 7.46 7.10 -1.15
CA HIS A 15 6.34 7.91 -0.71
C HIS A 15 6.79 9.21 -0.04
N ARG A 16 5.80 10.00 0.41
CA ARG A 16 5.98 11.07 1.38
C ARG A 16 4.73 11.22 2.25
N VAL A 17 4.94 11.57 3.50
CA VAL A 17 3.86 11.82 4.47
C VAL A 17 3.73 13.34 4.63
N TRP A 18 3.05 13.99 3.68
CA TRP A 18 2.92 15.46 3.65
C TRP A 18 2.20 16.04 4.87
N SER A 19 1.36 15.24 5.52
CA SER A 19 0.60 15.60 6.72
C SER A 19 1.38 15.44 8.03
N GLN A 20 2.66 14.99 7.99
CA GLN A 20 3.46 14.80 9.21
C GLN A 20 3.47 16.07 10.07
N THR A 21 3.18 15.87 11.36
CA THR A 21 3.33 16.86 12.43
C THR A 21 4.10 16.25 13.58
N LEU A 22 4.77 17.08 14.36
CA LEU A 22 5.50 16.65 15.57
C LEU A 22 5.01 17.45 16.78
N ASN A 23 4.93 16.78 17.93
CA ASN A 23 4.84 17.46 19.21
C ASN A 23 6.28 17.68 19.71
N ILE A 24 6.67 18.94 19.88
CA ILE A 24 8.03 19.33 20.22
C ILE A 24 8.47 18.80 21.59
N ASP A 25 7.54 18.58 22.51
CA ASP A 25 7.84 18.06 23.86
C ASP A 25 8.30 16.59 23.83
N PHE A 26 8.00 15.87 22.75
CA PHE A 26 8.31 14.45 22.56
C PHE A 26 9.29 14.17 21.43
N SER A 27 9.73 15.20 20.68
CA SER A 27 10.69 15.05 19.60
C SER A 27 12.04 15.70 19.95
N LEU A 28 13.13 15.07 19.51
CA LEU A 28 14.48 15.60 19.74
C LEU A 28 14.83 16.74 18.79
N ASP A 29 14.13 16.86 17.67
CA ASP A 29 14.32 17.91 16.67
C ASP A 29 12.97 18.25 15.98
N VAL A 30 12.97 19.31 15.18
CA VAL A 30 11.80 19.80 14.47
C VAL A 30 11.74 19.35 12.99
N CYS A 31 12.66 18.49 12.56
CA CYS A 31 12.76 18.08 11.17
C CYS A 31 11.65 17.10 10.80
N LEU A 32 10.82 17.49 9.83
CA LEU A 32 9.71 16.69 9.31
C LEU A 32 10.19 15.81 8.15
N LYS A 33 11.09 14.86 8.42
CA LYS A 33 11.77 14.03 7.42
C LYS A 33 10.80 13.22 6.55
N CYS A 34 9.69 12.74 7.14
CA CYS A 34 8.70 11.97 6.37
C CYS A 34 7.96 12.82 5.31
N ARG A 35 8.05 14.15 5.37
CA ARG A 35 7.56 15.02 4.30
C ARG A 35 8.47 15.05 3.07
N HIS A 36 9.73 14.62 3.19
CA HIS A 36 10.63 14.51 2.05
C HIS A 36 10.25 13.31 1.18
N LEU A 37 10.64 13.35 -0.11
CA LEU A 37 10.57 12.17 -0.96
C LEU A 37 11.57 11.13 -0.45
N HIS A 38 11.10 9.95 -0.13
CA HIS A 38 11.94 8.87 0.39
C HIS A 38 11.32 7.51 0.07
N GLY A 39 12.02 6.44 0.37
CA GLY A 39 11.56 5.09 0.08
C GLY A 39 11.95 4.09 1.15
N HIS A 40 11.28 2.96 1.10
CA HIS A 40 11.46 1.84 2.01
C HIS A 40 11.44 0.51 1.27
N GLN A 41 12.03 -0.49 1.91
CA GLN A 41 11.71 -1.89 1.64
C GLN A 41 10.60 -2.29 2.60
N GLY A 42 9.37 -2.20 2.12
CA GLY A 42 8.18 -2.53 2.90
C GLY A 42 7.94 -4.03 2.98
N LYS A 43 7.34 -4.47 4.08
CA LYS A 43 6.87 -5.85 4.26
C LYS A 43 5.41 -5.85 4.69
N VAL A 44 4.58 -6.61 3.99
CA VAL A 44 3.18 -6.84 4.36
C VAL A 44 3.05 -8.25 4.90
N ILE A 45 2.41 -8.42 6.05
CA ILE A 45 2.05 -9.71 6.61
C ILE A 45 0.53 -9.82 6.64
N VAL A 46 0.00 -10.76 5.87
CA VAL A 46 -1.43 -11.05 5.80
C VAL A 46 -1.74 -12.18 6.78
N TYR A 47 -2.69 -11.94 7.70
CA TYR A 47 -3.17 -12.94 8.65
C TYR A 47 -4.58 -13.39 8.30
N LEU A 48 -4.75 -14.69 8.11
CA LEU A 48 -6.02 -15.33 7.79
C LEU A 48 -6.45 -16.23 8.93
N GLU A 49 -7.74 -16.21 9.27
CA GLU A 49 -8.29 -17.00 10.36
C GLU A 49 -9.51 -17.82 9.96
N SER A 50 -9.68 -18.98 10.62
CA SER A 50 -10.87 -19.82 10.52
C SER A 50 -11.13 -20.57 11.81
N ASN A 51 -12.40 -20.84 12.09
CA ASN A 51 -12.82 -21.73 13.16
C ASN A 51 -12.90 -23.21 12.72
N GLU A 52 -12.83 -23.43 11.41
CA GLU A 52 -12.93 -24.74 10.78
C GLU A 52 -11.77 -24.94 9.81
N LEU A 53 -11.34 -26.18 9.64
CA LEU A 53 -10.33 -26.54 8.66
C LEU A 53 -10.99 -27.23 7.47
N ASN A 54 -10.65 -26.81 6.27
CA ASN A 54 -10.99 -27.49 5.04
C ASN A 54 -9.79 -28.32 4.58
N ASN A 55 -9.95 -29.64 4.46
CA ASN A 55 -8.85 -30.56 4.18
C ASN A 55 -7.63 -30.36 5.11
N SER A 56 -7.90 -30.16 6.41
CA SER A 56 -6.89 -29.90 7.44
C SER A 56 -6.12 -28.59 7.33
N MET A 57 -6.60 -27.61 6.54
CA MET A 57 -6.00 -26.29 6.34
C MET A 57 -7.01 -25.17 6.57
N VAL A 58 -6.54 -24.04 7.05
CA VAL A 58 -7.32 -22.76 6.97
C VAL A 58 -7.56 -22.46 5.50
N THR A 59 -6.49 -22.40 4.70
CA THR A 59 -6.48 -22.33 3.25
C THR A 59 -5.08 -22.64 2.72
N ASP A 60 -4.94 -22.87 1.42
CA ASP A 60 -3.61 -22.97 0.79
C ASP A 60 -2.97 -21.59 0.68
N PHE A 61 -1.70 -21.44 1.04
CA PHE A 61 -0.94 -20.20 0.90
C PHE A 61 -0.84 -19.69 -0.54
N LYS A 62 -1.04 -20.56 -1.54
CA LYS A 62 -1.12 -20.17 -2.95
C LYS A 62 -2.31 -19.27 -3.25
N HIS A 63 -3.37 -19.31 -2.44
CA HIS A 63 -4.53 -18.43 -2.57
C HIS A 63 -4.20 -16.95 -2.32
N LEU A 64 -3.01 -16.65 -1.79
CA LEU A 64 -2.47 -15.29 -1.65
C LEU A 64 -1.45 -14.90 -2.74
N ASN A 65 -1.17 -15.77 -3.74
CA ASN A 65 -0.18 -15.44 -4.77
C ASN A 65 -0.60 -14.25 -5.65
N TRP A 66 -1.91 -14.04 -5.84
CA TRP A 66 -2.43 -12.88 -6.54
C TRP A 66 -2.05 -11.57 -5.82
N PHE A 67 -1.98 -11.57 -4.49
CA PHE A 67 -1.56 -10.39 -3.73
C PHE A 67 -0.08 -10.07 -3.94
N LYS A 68 0.77 -11.12 -4.07
CA LYS A 68 2.16 -10.92 -4.48
C LYS A 68 2.23 -10.28 -5.88
N ALA A 69 1.46 -10.81 -6.84
CA ALA A 69 1.39 -10.22 -8.18
C ALA A 69 0.90 -8.77 -8.15
N PHE A 70 -0.14 -8.46 -7.36
CA PHE A 70 -0.60 -7.09 -7.16
C PHE A 70 0.51 -6.17 -6.64
N LEU A 71 1.26 -6.61 -5.61
CA LEU A 71 2.37 -5.81 -5.07
C LEU A 71 3.46 -5.59 -6.13
N ASP A 72 3.84 -6.64 -6.86
CA ASP A 72 4.90 -6.58 -7.88
C ASP A 72 4.50 -5.70 -9.08
N ASP A 73 3.28 -5.84 -9.58
CA ASP A 73 2.84 -5.17 -10.80
C ASP A 73 2.43 -3.71 -10.54
N VAL A 74 1.89 -3.41 -9.34
CA VAL A 74 1.28 -2.11 -9.04
C VAL A 74 2.17 -1.23 -8.18
N LEU A 75 2.87 -1.78 -7.18
CA LEU A 75 3.53 -1.00 -6.14
C LEU A 75 5.05 -1.11 -6.13
N ASP A 76 5.60 -2.26 -6.54
CA ASP A 76 7.04 -2.48 -6.44
C ASP A 76 7.81 -1.52 -7.38
N HIS A 77 8.82 -0.84 -6.83
CA HIS A 77 9.60 0.20 -7.51
C HIS A 77 8.76 1.41 -7.99
N LYS A 78 7.59 1.65 -7.38
CA LYS A 78 6.73 2.81 -7.67
C LYS A 78 6.76 3.81 -6.51
N PHE A 79 6.40 5.07 -6.84
CA PHE A 79 6.16 6.12 -5.86
C PHE A 79 4.66 6.25 -5.60
N ILE A 80 4.24 6.00 -4.36
CA ILE A 80 2.84 6.11 -3.94
C ILE A 80 2.56 7.57 -3.59
N LEU A 81 1.71 8.23 -4.38
CA LEU A 81 1.41 9.65 -4.30
C LEU A 81 -0.06 9.88 -3.94
N ASP A 82 -0.30 10.65 -2.87
CA ASP A 82 -1.65 11.09 -2.54
C ASP A 82 -2.12 12.18 -3.52
N ILE A 83 -3.29 12.01 -4.13
CA ILE A 83 -3.91 12.99 -5.03
C ILE A 83 -4.17 14.35 -4.35
N ASN A 84 -4.24 14.37 -3.02
CA ASN A 84 -4.46 15.56 -2.21
C ASN A 84 -3.16 16.16 -1.65
N ASP A 85 -2.00 15.59 -2.02
CA ASP A 85 -0.70 16.16 -1.63
C ASP A 85 -0.56 17.59 -2.19
N PRO A 86 -0.21 18.58 -1.35
CA PRO A 86 0.05 19.95 -1.81
C PRO A 86 1.12 20.05 -2.92
N LEU A 87 2.02 19.06 -3.03
CA LEU A 87 3.01 19.01 -4.10
C LEU A 87 2.57 18.15 -5.30
N PHE A 88 1.33 17.68 -5.35
CA PHE A 88 0.85 16.81 -6.45
C PHE A 88 1.17 17.43 -7.82
N SER A 89 0.74 18.68 -8.06
CA SER A 89 0.98 19.36 -9.34
C SER A 89 2.45 19.69 -9.61
N THR A 90 3.31 19.66 -8.59
CA THR A 90 4.75 19.86 -8.75
C THR A 90 5.44 18.56 -9.15
N LEU A 91 5.00 17.43 -8.57
CA LEU A 91 5.57 16.10 -8.81
C LEU A 91 5.11 15.50 -10.14
N VAL A 92 3.86 15.81 -10.52
CA VAL A 92 3.24 15.37 -11.79
C VAL A 92 2.61 16.56 -12.53
N PRO A 93 3.43 17.48 -13.08
CA PRO A 93 2.99 18.82 -13.46
C PRO A 93 1.94 18.89 -14.57
N ASN A 94 1.86 17.91 -15.43
CA ASN A 94 0.94 17.90 -16.57
C ASN A 94 -0.28 16.97 -16.36
N ILE A 95 -0.46 16.46 -15.13
CA ILE A 95 -1.52 15.52 -14.81
C ILE A 95 -2.64 16.21 -14.06
N LYS A 96 -3.86 16.05 -14.56
CA LYS A 96 -5.10 16.47 -13.91
C LYS A 96 -5.85 15.26 -13.36
N LYS A 97 -6.84 15.50 -12.52
CA LYS A 97 -7.66 14.42 -11.94
C LYS A 97 -8.40 13.58 -12.99
N GLU A 98 -8.81 14.21 -14.09
CA GLU A 98 -9.46 13.55 -15.22
C GLU A 98 -8.53 12.66 -16.05
N ASP A 99 -7.21 12.81 -15.89
CA ASP A 99 -6.21 11.96 -16.54
C ASP A 99 -5.93 10.67 -15.75
N LEU A 100 -6.57 10.52 -14.60
CA LEU A 100 -6.39 9.36 -13.72
C LEU A 100 -7.40 8.27 -14.04
N ILE A 101 -6.91 7.04 -14.18
CA ILE A 101 -7.71 5.83 -14.37
C ILE A 101 -7.86 5.14 -13.02
N LYS A 102 -9.09 5.03 -12.51
CA LYS A 102 -9.40 4.39 -11.24
C LYS A 102 -9.50 2.87 -11.39
N PHE A 103 -8.95 2.15 -10.41
CA PHE A 103 -9.03 0.70 -10.27
C PHE A 103 -9.87 0.30 -9.06
N ASP A 104 -10.47 -0.89 -9.14
CA ASP A 104 -11.38 -1.40 -8.09
C ASP A 104 -10.64 -1.61 -6.75
N GLU A 105 -9.34 -1.90 -6.79
CA GLU A 105 -8.49 -2.01 -5.61
C GLU A 105 -8.26 -0.67 -4.88
N GLY A 106 -8.79 0.44 -5.41
CA GLY A 106 -8.78 1.74 -4.74
C GLY A 106 -7.55 2.59 -5.00
N TYR A 107 -6.82 2.32 -6.08
CA TYR A 107 -5.75 3.18 -6.56
C TYR A 107 -6.08 3.76 -7.94
N PHE A 108 -5.24 4.68 -8.40
CA PHE A 108 -5.31 5.24 -9.74
C PHE A 108 -3.95 5.10 -10.44
N SER A 109 -3.98 4.85 -11.74
CA SER A 109 -2.83 5.05 -12.61
C SER A 109 -2.98 6.32 -13.43
N ILE A 110 -1.86 6.88 -13.88
CA ILE A 110 -1.88 7.99 -14.84
C ILE A 110 -2.17 7.41 -16.23
N ASN A 111 -3.04 8.08 -16.98
CA ASN A 111 -3.29 7.71 -18.38
C ASN A 111 -2.08 8.10 -19.23
N LEU A 112 -1.31 7.10 -19.65
CA LEU A 112 -0.04 7.29 -20.34
C LEU A 112 -0.16 7.47 -21.86
N THR A 113 -1.36 7.46 -22.42
CA THR A 113 -1.60 7.41 -23.87
C THR A 113 -0.95 8.59 -24.63
N ASN A 114 -0.84 9.75 -23.99
CA ASN A 114 -0.33 10.98 -24.62
C ASN A 114 1.14 11.29 -24.29
N PHE A 115 1.80 10.47 -23.48
CA PHE A 115 3.18 10.67 -23.07
C PHE A 115 4.15 9.79 -23.85
N LYS A 116 5.40 10.23 -23.97
CA LYS A 116 6.47 9.54 -24.71
C LYS A 116 7.81 9.77 -24.01
N ASN A 117 8.76 8.88 -24.31
CA ASN A 117 10.14 8.96 -23.83
C ASN A 117 10.23 9.15 -22.30
N GLU A 118 10.95 10.16 -21.87
CA GLU A 118 11.23 10.45 -20.45
C GLU A 118 9.97 10.78 -19.64
N GLU A 119 8.97 11.39 -20.24
CA GLU A 119 7.69 11.66 -19.57
C GLU A 119 6.92 10.35 -19.31
N LEU A 120 6.93 9.43 -20.27
CA LEU A 120 6.31 8.11 -20.11
C LEU A 120 6.99 7.36 -18.95
N GLU A 121 8.32 7.27 -18.96
CA GLU A 121 9.11 6.62 -17.92
C GLU A 121 8.84 7.23 -16.53
N LEU A 122 8.81 8.58 -16.46
CA LEU A 122 8.53 9.30 -15.23
C LEU A 122 7.13 8.98 -14.69
N TYR A 123 6.10 9.13 -15.51
CA TYR A 123 4.71 8.98 -15.05
C TYR A 123 4.31 7.52 -14.81
N GLU A 124 4.94 6.58 -15.49
CA GLU A 124 4.81 5.14 -15.23
C GLU A 124 5.29 4.74 -13.83
N SER A 125 6.19 5.53 -13.24
CA SER A 125 6.74 5.29 -11.90
C SER A 125 5.81 5.68 -10.75
N TYR A 126 4.63 6.30 -11.02
CA TYR A 126 3.69 6.70 -9.98
C TYR A 126 2.48 5.78 -9.87
N VAL A 127 2.08 5.53 -8.63
CA VAL A 127 0.75 5.03 -8.26
C VAL A 127 0.07 6.10 -7.44
N VAL A 128 -1.12 6.51 -7.84
CA VAL A 128 -1.87 7.57 -7.15
C VAL A 128 -2.92 6.94 -6.25
N VAL A 129 -3.05 7.45 -5.03
CA VAL A 129 -4.05 7.06 -4.03
C VAL A 129 -4.81 8.30 -3.54
N ASP A 130 -5.93 8.12 -2.85
CA ASP A 130 -6.73 9.21 -2.28
C ASP A 130 -6.59 9.34 -0.75
N PHE A 131 -5.47 8.88 -0.24
CA PHE A 131 -5.09 8.97 1.17
C PHE A 131 -3.60 9.25 1.33
N VAL A 132 -3.22 9.81 2.48
CA VAL A 132 -1.79 9.96 2.82
C VAL A 132 -1.17 8.57 2.99
N PRO A 133 -0.14 8.20 2.22
CA PRO A 133 0.43 6.84 2.25
C PRO A 133 1.33 6.60 3.48
N THR A 134 0.73 6.70 4.67
CA THR A 134 1.35 6.28 5.93
C THR A 134 1.29 4.77 6.08
N SER A 135 2.10 4.22 6.97
CA SER A 135 2.06 2.78 7.27
C SER A 135 0.67 2.32 7.76
N GLU A 136 -0.03 3.17 8.51
CA GLU A 136 -1.38 2.91 9.01
C GLU A 136 -2.40 2.83 7.88
N ASN A 137 -2.40 3.82 6.99
CA ASN A 137 -3.33 3.86 5.86
C ASN A 137 -3.04 2.74 4.84
N LEU A 138 -1.75 2.43 4.61
CA LEU A 138 -1.37 1.30 3.76
C LEU A 138 -1.85 -0.03 4.35
N SER A 139 -1.69 -0.27 5.66
CA SER A 139 -2.18 -1.49 6.29
C SER A 139 -3.71 -1.62 6.20
N ALA A 140 -4.44 -0.53 6.37
CA ALA A 140 -5.91 -0.49 6.23
C ALA A 140 -6.34 -0.77 4.79
N TRP A 141 -5.67 -0.16 3.81
CA TRP A 141 -5.92 -0.36 2.39
C TRP A 141 -5.67 -1.81 1.96
N PHE A 142 -4.54 -2.40 2.35
CA PHE A 142 -4.23 -3.80 2.06
C PHE A 142 -5.24 -4.75 2.70
N LEU A 143 -5.70 -4.48 3.94
CA LEU A 143 -6.73 -5.30 4.56
C LEU A 143 -8.00 -5.32 3.71
N LYS A 144 -8.47 -4.16 3.25
CA LYS A 144 -9.65 -4.07 2.40
C LYS A 144 -9.51 -4.90 1.13
N ILE A 145 -8.40 -4.73 0.39
CA ILE A 145 -8.14 -5.47 -0.86
C ILE A 145 -8.15 -6.97 -0.60
N VAL A 146 -7.40 -7.42 0.43
CA VAL A 146 -7.27 -8.85 0.70
C VAL A 146 -8.60 -9.43 1.18
N GLN A 147 -9.35 -8.73 2.04
CA GLN A 147 -10.65 -9.21 2.53
C GLN A 147 -11.67 -9.35 1.40
N GLU A 148 -11.77 -8.37 0.51
CA GLU A 148 -12.68 -8.42 -0.65
C GLU A 148 -12.39 -9.65 -1.52
N LYS A 149 -11.13 -9.95 -1.78
CA LYS A 149 -10.73 -11.12 -2.56
C LYS A 149 -10.96 -12.44 -1.83
N MET A 150 -10.65 -12.50 -0.54
CA MET A 150 -10.77 -13.71 0.26
C MET A 150 -12.22 -14.06 0.65
N ASN A 151 -13.15 -13.12 0.57
CA ASN A 151 -14.59 -13.38 0.77
C ASN A 151 -15.11 -14.49 -0.14
N GLY A 152 -14.60 -14.61 -1.37
CA GLY A 152 -14.95 -15.68 -2.30
C GLY A 152 -14.59 -17.10 -1.83
N LEU A 153 -13.66 -17.21 -0.86
CA LEU A 153 -13.24 -18.47 -0.24
C LEU A 153 -13.81 -18.68 1.16
N ASN A 154 -14.69 -17.79 1.62
CA ASN A 154 -15.22 -17.78 2.98
C ASN A 154 -14.11 -17.76 4.06
N ILE A 155 -13.02 -17.04 3.78
CA ILE A 155 -11.87 -16.87 4.67
C ILE A 155 -11.91 -15.44 5.24
N LYS A 156 -11.72 -15.35 6.55
CA LYS A 156 -11.62 -14.06 7.23
C LYS A 156 -10.16 -13.60 7.29
N VAL A 157 -9.92 -12.36 6.92
CA VAL A 157 -8.66 -11.66 7.22
C VAL A 157 -8.76 -11.15 8.65
N SER A 158 -7.87 -11.57 9.55
CA SER A 158 -7.92 -11.11 10.95
C SER A 158 -7.24 -9.75 11.12
N LYS A 159 -6.15 -9.55 10.42
CA LYS A 159 -5.36 -8.31 10.45
C LYS A 159 -4.37 -8.27 9.28
N ILE A 160 -3.86 -7.06 9.04
CA ILE A 160 -2.66 -6.83 8.24
C ILE A 160 -1.62 -6.15 9.14
N GLU A 161 -0.38 -6.61 9.09
CA GLU A 161 0.77 -5.88 9.60
C GLU A 161 1.56 -5.32 8.41
N PHE A 162 1.93 -4.05 8.48
CA PHE A 162 2.78 -3.41 7.49
C PHE A 162 4.03 -2.84 8.19
N LEU A 163 5.18 -3.39 7.82
CA LEU A 163 6.48 -2.94 8.31
C LEU A 163 7.05 -1.96 7.27
N GLU A 164 7.09 -0.70 7.60
CA GLU A 164 7.77 0.33 6.81
C GLU A 164 9.28 0.17 6.90
N THR A 165 9.77 -0.20 8.08
CA THR A 165 11.16 -0.55 8.36
C THR A 165 11.21 -1.81 9.22
N PRO A 166 12.38 -2.46 9.40
CA PRO A 166 12.49 -3.61 10.32
C PRO A 166 12.15 -3.28 11.78
N LYS A 167 12.05 -1.99 12.14
CA LYS A 167 11.83 -1.51 13.51
C LYS A 167 10.48 -0.82 13.73
N SER A 168 9.75 -0.52 12.65
CA SER A 168 8.52 0.27 12.72
C SER A 168 7.43 -0.41 11.91
N LYS A 169 6.32 -0.72 12.55
CA LYS A 169 5.17 -1.34 11.90
C LYS A 169 3.85 -0.75 12.37
N SER A 170 2.88 -0.80 11.49
CA SER A 170 1.46 -0.62 11.82
C SER A 170 0.74 -1.96 11.77
N THR A 171 -0.34 -2.09 12.54
CA THR A 171 -1.24 -3.23 12.50
C THR A 171 -2.67 -2.72 12.38
N PHE A 172 -3.38 -3.17 11.37
CA PHE A 172 -4.80 -2.87 11.19
C PHE A 172 -5.62 -4.16 11.33
N TYR A 173 -6.61 -4.13 12.20
CA TYR A 173 -7.48 -5.27 12.51
C TYR A 173 -8.80 -5.18 11.73
N ALA A 174 -9.35 -6.34 11.33
CA ALA A 174 -10.65 -6.47 10.66
C ALA A 174 -11.82 -6.28 11.62
#